data_eb5e7726ac72e409b9f571f1c72959c2
#
_entry.id   eb5e7726ac72e409b9f571f1c72959c2
#
_cell.length_a   1.000
_cell.length_b   1.000
_cell.length_c   1.000
_cell.angle_alpha   90.00
_cell.angle_beta   90.00
_cell.angle_gamma   90.00
#
_symmetry.space_group_name_H-M   'P 1'
#
loop_
_entity.id
_entity.type
_entity.pdbx_description
1 polymer ?
#
loop_
_entity_poly.entity_id
_entity_poly.type
_entity_poly.pdbx_seq_one_letter_code
_entity_poly.pdbx_strand_id
1 'polypeptide(L)'
;MNSKEKRSKSLIKRTALSTMMIAMLIIPEIALADGGDPIAVVNNFSDFLFALVRAFGMILIGFGIVQVGLSLKSHDPSQRANGIMTVAGGIIITFAKEILGLITG
;
A
#
# COMPACT_ATOMS: atom_id res chain seq x y z
N MET A 1 5.42 20.85 -29.13
CA MET A 1 4.64 20.13 -28.09
C MET A 1 3.16 20.38 -28.35
N ASN A 2 2.37 19.32 -28.53
CA ASN A 2 0.96 19.50 -28.83
C ASN A 2 0.17 19.83 -27.56
N SER A 3 -1.11 20.22 -27.71
CA SER A 3 -1.93 20.65 -26.56
C SER A 3 -2.20 19.52 -25.57
N LYS A 4 -2.22 18.28 -26.02
CA LYS A 4 -2.42 17.11 -25.13
C LYS A 4 -1.23 16.87 -24.22
N GLU A 5 -0.01 17.02 -24.72
CA GLU A 5 1.21 16.90 -23.92
C GLU A 5 1.31 17.99 -22.87
N LYS A 6 0.99 19.22 -23.22
CA LYS A 6 0.97 20.35 -22.28
C LYS A 6 -0.05 20.11 -21.18
N ARG A 7 -1.24 19.63 -21.54
CA ARG A 7 -2.29 19.33 -20.57
C ARG A 7 -1.89 18.19 -19.63
N SER A 8 -1.27 17.13 -20.15
CA SER A 8 -0.77 16.01 -19.36
C SER A 8 0.29 16.46 -18.37
N LYS A 9 1.27 17.25 -18.80
CA LYS A 9 2.33 17.78 -17.92
C LYS A 9 1.76 18.69 -16.85
N SER A 10 0.78 19.53 -17.20
CA SER A 10 0.12 20.41 -16.23
C SER A 10 -0.63 19.62 -15.16
N LEU A 11 -1.34 18.54 -15.56
CA LEU A 11 -2.06 17.66 -14.64
C LEU A 11 -1.10 16.96 -13.69
N ILE A 12 0.03 16.46 -14.20
CA ILE A 12 1.05 15.80 -13.38
C ILE A 12 1.61 16.76 -12.34
N LYS A 13 1.94 18.01 -12.75
CA LYS A 13 2.42 19.05 -11.82
C LYS A 13 1.39 19.35 -10.74
N ARG A 14 0.13 19.52 -11.12
CA ARG A 14 -0.95 19.83 -10.16
C ARG A 14 -1.13 18.67 -9.17
N THR A 15 -1.12 17.45 -9.65
CA THR A 15 -1.25 16.26 -8.81
C THR A 15 -0.08 16.14 -7.84
N ALA A 16 1.15 16.35 -8.34
CA ALA A 16 2.35 16.31 -7.51
C ALA A 16 2.31 17.39 -6.42
N LEU A 17 1.94 18.63 -6.78
CA LEU A 17 1.81 19.72 -5.83
C LEU A 17 0.75 19.43 -4.77
N SER A 18 -0.41 18.92 -5.17
CA SER A 18 -1.46 18.55 -4.25
C SER A 18 -1.02 17.47 -3.27
N THR A 19 -0.32 16.45 -3.76
CA THR A 19 0.21 15.36 -2.94
C THR A 19 1.24 15.88 -1.95
N MET A 20 2.14 16.77 -2.38
CA MET A 20 3.13 17.39 -1.50
C MET A 20 2.47 18.26 -0.44
N MET A 21 1.45 19.03 -0.80
CA MET A 21 0.72 19.87 0.16
C MET A 21 0.02 19.04 1.22
N ILE A 22 -0.62 17.95 0.83
CA ILE A 22 -1.29 17.03 1.76
C ILE A 22 -0.25 16.40 2.70
N ALA A 23 0.89 15.95 2.17
CA ALA A 23 1.97 15.39 2.97
C ALA A 23 2.51 16.41 3.97
N MET A 24 2.69 17.66 3.56
CA MET A 24 3.17 18.73 4.44
C MET A 24 2.20 19.06 5.56
N LEU A 25 0.89 18.89 5.34
CA LEU A 25 -0.13 19.11 6.37
C LEU A 25 -0.15 17.99 7.40
N ILE A 26 0.12 16.76 6.99
CA ILE A 26 0.07 15.58 7.86
C ILE A 26 1.32 15.47 8.72
N ILE A 27 2.52 15.71 8.16
CA ILE A 27 3.80 15.55 8.85
C ILE A 27 3.91 16.42 10.11
N PRO A 28 3.55 17.73 10.09
CA PRO A 28 3.60 18.55 11.30
C PRO A 28 2.69 18.04 12.42
N GLU A 29 1.52 17.52 12.09
CA GLU A 29 0.60 16.97 13.08
C GLU A 29 1.18 15.75 13.78
N ILE A 30 1.83 14.86 13.03
CA ILE A 30 2.51 13.68 13.58
C ILE A 30 3.66 14.11 14.48
N ALA A 31 4.46 15.10 14.06
CA ALA A 31 5.58 15.62 14.82
C ALA A 31 5.13 16.24 16.16
N LEU A 32 4.04 17.01 16.13
CA LEU A 32 3.47 17.63 17.33
C LEU A 32 2.91 16.59 18.29
N ALA A 33 2.26 15.55 17.75
CA ALA A 33 1.68 14.48 18.56
C ALA A 33 2.74 13.71 19.35
N ASP A 34 3.98 13.68 18.84
CA ASP A 34 5.07 12.90 19.42
C ASP A 34 6.03 13.73 20.27
N GLY A 35 5.68 14.96 20.60
CA GLY A 35 6.50 15.82 21.45
C GLY A 35 7.82 16.28 20.82
N GLY A 36 7.97 16.12 19.52
CA GLY A 36 9.10 16.64 18.79
C GLY A 36 10.33 15.75 18.72
N ASP A 37 10.28 14.51 19.22
CA ASP A 37 11.40 13.55 19.08
C ASP A 37 11.42 13.03 17.64
N PRO A 38 12.46 13.37 16.81
CA PRO A 38 12.48 12.96 15.41
C PRO A 38 12.49 11.44 15.20
N ILE A 39 13.18 10.70 16.05
CA ILE A 39 13.29 9.24 15.93
C ILE A 39 11.94 8.60 16.25
N ALA A 40 11.28 9.04 17.30
CA ALA A 40 9.95 8.54 17.65
C ALA A 40 8.91 8.86 16.57
N VAL A 41 8.99 10.06 15.98
CA VAL A 41 8.11 10.46 14.87
C VAL A 41 8.28 9.51 13.67
N VAL A 42 9.53 9.23 13.30
CA VAL A 42 9.83 8.33 12.17
C VAL A 42 9.33 6.92 12.48
N ASN A 43 9.56 6.42 13.68
CA ASN A 43 9.12 5.08 14.08
C ASN A 43 7.61 4.97 14.07
N ASN A 44 6.89 5.96 14.58
CA ASN A 44 5.44 5.96 14.60
C ASN A 44 4.85 6.05 13.20
N PHE A 45 5.48 6.84 12.33
CA PHE A 45 5.07 6.94 10.93
C PHE A 45 5.30 5.62 10.19
N SER A 46 6.45 4.98 10.44
CA SER A 46 6.78 3.67 9.88
C SER A 46 5.75 2.61 10.32
N ASP A 47 5.41 2.58 11.61
CA ASP A 47 4.41 1.65 12.13
C ASP A 47 3.05 1.87 11.50
N PHE A 48 2.68 3.12 11.29
CA PHE A 48 1.43 3.48 10.61
C PHE A 48 1.41 2.96 9.17
N LEU A 49 2.51 3.18 8.44
CA LEU A 49 2.62 2.70 7.05
C LEU A 49 2.54 1.18 6.99
N PHE A 50 3.22 0.47 7.88
CA PHE A 50 3.16 -0.99 7.92
C PHE A 50 1.76 -1.49 8.29
N ALA A 51 1.04 -0.76 9.14
CA ALA A 51 -0.35 -1.11 9.45
C ALA A 51 -1.23 -0.99 8.21
N LEU A 52 -1.04 0.04 7.39
CA LEU A 52 -1.75 0.19 6.12
C LEU A 52 -1.41 -0.94 5.15
N VAL A 53 -0.12 -1.26 5.02
CA VAL A 53 0.34 -2.35 4.15
C VAL A 53 -0.28 -3.67 4.58
N ARG A 54 -0.30 -3.95 5.88
CA ARG A 54 -0.94 -5.15 6.43
C ARG A 54 -2.43 -5.21 6.09
N ALA A 55 -3.13 -4.09 6.22
CA ALA A 55 -4.54 -4.01 5.88
C ALA A 55 -4.78 -4.33 4.40
N PHE A 56 -3.96 -3.79 3.51
CA PHE A 56 -4.02 -4.11 2.08
C PHE A 56 -3.75 -5.59 1.83
N GLY A 57 -2.77 -6.17 2.53
CA GLY A 57 -2.45 -7.59 2.41
C GLY A 57 -3.65 -8.46 2.79
N MET A 58 -4.34 -8.13 3.87
CA MET A 58 -5.52 -8.86 4.31
C MET A 58 -6.67 -8.74 3.31
N ILE A 59 -6.85 -7.56 2.71
CA ILE A 59 -7.85 -7.37 1.65
C ILE A 59 -7.54 -8.25 0.45
N LEU A 60 -6.28 -8.33 0.05
CA LEU A 60 -5.86 -9.18 -1.06
C LEU A 60 -6.08 -10.66 -0.76
N ILE A 61 -5.81 -11.09 0.46
CA ILE A 61 -6.08 -12.47 0.89
C ILE A 61 -7.57 -12.77 0.73
N GLY A 62 -8.44 -11.90 1.23
CA GLY A 62 -9.89 -12.06 1.10
C GLY A 62 -10.32 -12.13 -0.35
N PHE A 63 -9.78 -11.25 -1.20
CA PHE A 63 -10.07 -11.25 -2.63
C PHE A 63 -9.62 -12.54 -3.30
N GLY A 64 -8.42 -13.03 -2.97
CA GLY A 64 -7.91 -14.29 -3.50
C GLY A 64 -8.77 -15.49 -3.10
N ILE A 65 -9.25 -15.52 -1.85
CA ILE A 65 -10.15 -16.57 -1.39
C ILE A 65 -11.44 -16.56 -2.20
N VAL A 66 -12.01 -15.39 -2.46
CA VAL A 66 -13.20 -15.25 -3.30
C VAL A 66 -12.93 -15.78 -4.71
N GLN A 67 -11.77 -15.43 -5.30
CA GLN A 67 -11.40 -15.92 -6.63
C GLN A 67 -11.31 -17.45 -6.67
N VAL A 68 -10.72 -18.06 -5.66
CA VAL A 68 -10.63 -19.52 -5.56
C VAL A 68 -12.02 -20.13 -5.44
N GLY A 69 -12.87 -19.56 -4.61
CA GLY A 69 -14.24 -20.03 -4.44
C GLY A 69 -15.04 -19.97 -5.74
N LEU A 70 -14.92 -18.85 -6.46
CA LEU A 70 -15.59 -18.69 -7.76
C LEU A 70 -15.05 -19.67 -8.80
N SER A 71 -13.74 -19.96 -8.77
CA SER A 71 -13.14 -20.90 -9.71
C SER A 71 -13.62 -22.32 -9.53
N LEU A 72 -13.96 -22.70 -8.31
CA LEU A 72 -14.54 -24.02 -8.01
C LEU A 72 -15.95 -24.12 -8.60
N LYS A 73 -16.71 -23.04 -8.55
CA LYS A 73 -18.06 -22.99 -9.12
C LYS A 73 -18.04 -23.01 -10.65
N SER A 74 -17.11 -22.28 -11.25
CA SER A 74 -16.99 -22.16 -12.71
C SER A 74 -16.09 -23.23 -13.34
N HIS A 75 -15.40 -24.02 -12.54
CA HIS A 75 -14.40 -25.01 -12.99
C HIS A 75 -13.31 -24.41 -13.87
N ASP A 76 -12.86 -23.18 -13.52
CA ASP A 76 -11.84 -22.46 -14.26
C ASP A 76 -10.47 -22.60 -13.55
N PRO A 77 -9.55 -23.42 -14.10
CA PRO A 77 -8.24 -23.59 -13.47
C PRO A 77 -7.37 -22.32 -13.52
N SER A 78 -7.54 -21.47 -14.51
CA SER A 78 -6.80 -20.19 -14.58
C SER A 78 -7.20 -19.25 -13.47
N GLN A 79 -8.50 -19.14 -13.21
CA GLN A 79 -9.01 -18.30 -12.11
C GLN A 79 -8.55 -18.83 -10.76
N ARG A 80 -8.52 -20.16 -10.60
CA ARG A 80 -8.03 -20.80 -9.37
C ARG A 80 -6.56 -20.47 -9.14
N ALA A 81 -5.73 -20.62 -10.17
CA ALA A 81 -4.31 -20.30 -10.09
C ALA A 81 -4.08 -18.83 -9.74
N ASN A 82 -4.81 -17.91 -10.38
CA ASN A 82 -4.73 -16.48 -10.08
C ASN A 82 -5.15 -16.19 -8.64
N GLY A 83 -6.20 -16.84 -8.15
CA GLY A 83 -6.66 -16.68 -6.77
C GLY A 83 -5.61 -17.14 -5.74
N ILE A 84 -4.97 -18.28 -6.00
CA ILE A 84 -3.90 -18.80 -5.14
C ILE A 84 -2.70 -17.85 -5.13
N MET A 85 -2.32 -17.32 -6.29
CA MET A 85 -1.22 -16.34 -6.39
C MET A 85 -1.57 -15.05 -5.65
N THR A 86 -2.81 -14.61 -5.73
CA THR A 86 -3.28 -13.42 -5.00
C THR A 86 -3.23 -13.63 -3.50
N VAL A 87 -3.64 -14.81 -3.01
CA VAL A 87 -3.55 -15.14 -1.58
C VAL A 87 -2.09 -15.18 -1.14
N ALA A 88 -1.21 -15.81 -1.93
CA ALA A 88 0.21 -15.88 -1.61
C ALA A 88 0.82 -14.48 -1.52
N GLY A 89 0.53 -13.62 -2.50
CA GLY A 89 0.98 -12.22 -2.50
C GLY A 89 0.45 -11.45 -1.30
N GLY A 90 -0.83 -11.66 -0.96
CA GLY A 90 -1.45 -11.03 0.20
C GLY A 90 -0.80 -11.46 1.52
N ILE A 91 -0.42 -12.72 1.64
CA ILE A 91 0.28 -13.23 2.83
C ILE A 91 1.64 -12.55 2.97
N ILE A 92 2.40 -12.45 1.88
CA ILE A 92 3.70 -11.78 1.88
C ILE A 92 3.55 -10.32 2.30
N ILE A 93 2.57 -9.63 1.75
CA ILE A 93 2.32 -8.22 2.08
C ILE A 93 1.89 -8.06 3.54
N THR A 94 1.02 -8.94 4.03
CA THR A 94 0.54 -8.90 5.42
C THR A 94 1.70 -9.05 6.41
N PHE A 95 2.69 -9.89 6.11
CA PHE A 95 3.85 -10.13 6.96
C PHE A 95 5.10 -9.39 6.50
N ALA A 96 4.95 -8.32 5.72
CA ALA A 96 6.08 -7.57 5.18
C ALA A 96 7.01 -7.05 6.28
N LYS A 97 6.45 -6.55 7.38
CA LYS A 97 7.23 -6.02 8.50
C LYS A 97 8.06 -7.12 9.17
N GLU A 98 7.45 -8.27 9.39
CA GLU A 98 8.11 -9.41 10.01
C GLU A 98 9.22 -9.96 9.12
N ILE A 99 8.97 -10.05 7.81
CA ILE A 99 9.97 -10.50 6.84
C ILE A 99 11.13 -9.52 6.80
N LEU A 100 10.86 -8.22 6.78
CA LEU A 100 11.89 -7.19 6.81
C LEU A 100 12.74 -7.29 8.06
N GLY A 101 12.13 -7.53 9.21
CA GLY A 101 12.83 -7.73 10.47
C GLY A 101 13.79 -8.92 10.44
N LEU A 102 13.41 -10.01 9.79
CA LEU A 102 14.28 -11.18 9.62
C LEU A 102 15.47 -10.89 8.72
N ILE A 103 15.29 -10.08 7.69
CA ILE A 103 16.34 -9.72 6.74
C ILE A 103 17.34 -8.74 7.35
N THR A 104 16.86 -7.76 8.08
CA THR A 104 17.69 -6.70 8.64
C THR A 104 18.29 -7.04 10.02
N GLY A 105 17.88 -8.13 10.57
CA GLY A 105 18.39 -8.60 11.84
C GLY A 105 17.71 -8.04 13.03
#